data_d1b27e5efeb6594332ebb5c26848348c
#
_entry.id   d1b27e5efeb6594332ebb5c26848348c
#
_cell.length_a   1.000
_cell.length_b   1.000
_cell.length_c   1.000
_cell.angle_alpha   90.00
_cell.angle_beta   90.00
_cell.angle_gamma   90.00
#
_symmetry.space_group_name_H-M   'P 1'
#
loop_
_entity.id
_entity.type
_entity.pdbx_description
1 polymer ?
#
loop_
_entity_poly.entity_id
_entity_poly.type
_entity_poly.pdbx_seq_one_letter_code
_entity_poly.pdbx_strand_id
1 'polypeptide(L)'
;MTVFELTSEQQRVYSFIIKHRQQTGFPPTVREIAQGLGYKSPNNVRQHLRLIEQKGFIRLMAGKARGIEITSFEENQPDEADESVSVPLIGTVAAGKPITAIENVDGYVTLDKSIFKGEGLFALRIRGDSMNGMGILNGDIVVVRRKSTAEHGEVVVVIIDGDATLKRFIKENGRVLLRAENPAYSDIVLSSMNSIQIAGKLVGVIRKY
;
A
#
# COMPACT_ATOMS: atom_id res chain seq x y z
N MET A 1 1.73 -22.02 10.74
CA MET A 1 1.43 -21.11 11.86
C MET A 1 0.06 -20.54 11.62
N THR A 2 -0.90 -20.81 12.51
CA THR A 2 -2.27 -20.31 12.39
C THR A 2 -2.27 -18.81 12.67
N VAL A 3 -2.56 -18.00 11.68
CA VAL A 3 -2.73 -16.56 11.86
C VAL A 3 -4.06 -16.36 12.62
N PHE A 4 -3.98 -15.96 13.87
CA PHE A 4 -5.16 -15.64 14.65
C PHE A 4 -5.68 -14.26 14.25
N GLU A 5 -6.73 -14.21 13.44
CA GLU A 5 -7.41 -12.95 13.09
C GLU A 5 -8.23 -12.43 14.28
N LEU A 6 -8.24 -11.11 14.45
CA LEU A 6 -9.12 -10.46 15.43
C LEU A 6 -10.57 -10.48 14.90
N THR A 7 -11.54 -10.74 15.79
CA THR A 7 -12.96 -10.54 15.46
C THR A 7 -13.26 -9.05 15.29
N SER A 8 -14.37 -8.68 14.66
CA SER A 8 -14.76 -7.28 14.43
C SER A 8 -14.74 -6.43 15.70
N GLU A 9 -15.23 -6.98 16.83
CA GLU A 9 -15.21 -6.27 18.12
C GLU A 9 -13.81 -6.19 18.72
N GLN A 10 -12.98 -7.22 18.57
CA GLN A 10 -11.59 -7.19 19.00
C GLN A 10 -10.78 -6.18 18.16
N GLN A 11 -11.01 -6.14 16.86
CA GLN A 11 -10.40 -5.15 15.96
C GLN A 11 -10.79 -3.72 16.35
N ARG A 12 -12.05 -3.50 16.71
CA ARG A 12 -12.56 -2.21 17.17
C ARG A 12 -11.87 -1.74 18.46
N VAL A 13 -11.70 -2.64 19.43
CA VAL A 13 -10.96 -2.37 20.68
C VAL A 13 -9.48 -2.10 20.39
N TYR A 14 -8.85 -2.92 19.58
CA TYR A 14 -7.44 -2.79 19.21
C TYR A 14 -7.16 -1.47 18.48
N SER A 15 -7.98 -1.12 17.48
CA SER A 15 -7.87 0.15 16.73
C SER A 15 -8.03 1.37 17.64
N PHE A 16 -8.90 1.30 18.65
CA PHE A 16 -9.05 2.38 19.63
C PHE A 16 -7.77 2.56 20.47
N ILE A 17 -7.12 1.47 20.87
CA ILE A 17 -5.87 1.52 21.65
C ILE A 17 -4.76 2.19 20.83
N ILE A 18 -4.59 1.78 19.57
CA ILE A 18 -3.61 2.38 18.64
C ILE A 18 -3.87 3.87 18.47
N LYS A 19 -5.09 4.26 18.10
CA LYS A 19 -5.46 5.65 17.85
C LYS A 19 -5.27 6.54 19.09
N HIS A 20 -5.67 6.05 20.27
CA HIS A 20 -5.51 6.79 21.53
C HIS A 20 -4.03 7.02 21.83
N ARG A 21 -3.16 5.99 21.67
CA ARG A 21 -1.71 6.10 21.89
C ARG A 21 -1.08 7.11 20.92
N GLN A 22 -1.46 7.08 19.64
CA GLN A 22 -0.98 8.05 18.64
C GLN A 22 -1.36 9.50 18.99
N GLN A 23 -2.53 9.73 19.57
CA GLN A 23 -3.02 11.06 19.90
C GLN A 23 -2.47 11.60 21.23
N THR A 24 -2.24 10.72 22.22
CA THR A 24 -1.92 11.13 23.59
C THR A 24 -0.51 10.77 24.04
N GLY A 25 0.21 9.94 23.25
CA GLY A 25 1.51 9.38 23.61
C GLY A 25 1.46 8.19 24.58
N PHE A 26 0.28 7.84 25.12
CA PHE A 26 0.11 6.78 26.11
C PHE A 26 -1.05 5.84 25.76
N PRO A 27 -0.97 4.54 26.13
CA PRO A 27 -2.09 3.62 25.95
C PRO A 27 -3.27 4.04 26.83
N PRO A 28 -4.52 3.77 26.37
CA PRO A 28 -5.72 4.09 27.15
C PRO A 28 -5.85 3.16 28.36
N THR A 29 -6.56 3.64 29.39
CA THR A 29 -7.05 2.79 30.49
C THR A 29 -8.27 1.99 30.02
N VAL A 30 -8.60 0.91 30.73
CA VAL A 30 -9.82 0.11 30.48
C VAL A 30 -11.09 0.97 30.54
N ARG A 31 -11.11 2.00 31.41
CA ARG A 31 -12.24 2.93 31.52
C ARG A 31 -12.36 3.85 30.32
N GLU A 32 -11.25 4.38 29.81
CA GLU A 32 -11.22 5.22 28.61
C GLU A 32 -11.66 4.43 27.37
N ILE A 33 -11.26 3.16 27.25
CA ILE A 33 -11.74 2.28 26.18
C ILE A 33 -13.26 2.05 26.30
N ALA A 34 -13.75 1.74 27.52
CA ALA A 34 -15.18 1.51 27.75
C ALA A 34 -15.99 2.75 27.38
N GLN A 35 -15.56 3.94 27.80
CA GLN A 35 -16.23 5.19 27.50
C GLN A 35 -16.17 5.55 26.01
N GLY A 36 -15.01 5.44 25.38
CA GLY A 36 -14.81 5.80 24.00
C GLY A 36 -15.52 4.91 22.99
N LEU A 37 -15.73 3.63 23.35
CA LEU A 37 -16.43 2.64 22.51
C LEU A 37 -17.87 2.35 22.92
N GLY A 38 -18.38 3.02 24.00
CA GLY A 38 -19.77 2.87 24.44
C GLY A 38 -20.07 1.56 25.16
N TYR A 39 -19.08 0.90 25.75
CA TYR A 39 -19.32 -0.32 26.55
C TYR A 39 -19.97 0.02 27.89
N LYS A 40 -21.05 -0.67 28.23
CA LYS A 40 -21.77 -0.49 29.52
C LYS A 40 -20.94 -0.90 30.73
N SER A 41 -19.93 -1.75 30.56
CA SER A 41 -19.12 -2.27 31.67
C SER A 41 -17.65 -2.39 31.26
N PRO A 42 -16.72 -1.96 32.14
CA PRO A 42 -15.26 -2.20 31.95
C PRO A 42 -14.90 -3.70 31.89
N ASN A 43 -15.74 -4.59 32.42
CA ASN A 43 -15.47 -6.02 32.36
C ASN A 43 -15.55 -6.59 30.94
N ASN A 44 -16.44 -6.09 30.10
CA ASN A 44 -16.52 -6.49 28.70
C ASN A 44 -15.21 -6.11 27.94
N VAL A 45 -14.69 -4.92 28.23
CA VAL A 45 -13.39 -4.49 27.68
C VAL A 45 -12.27 -5.42 28.14
N ARG A 46 -12.22 -5.78 29.44
CA ARG A 46 -11.19 -6.70 29.95
C ARG A 46 -11.23 -8.06 29.26
N GLN A 47 -12.43 -8.56 28.96
CA GLN A 47 -12.58 -9.82 28.22
C GLN A 47 -12.00 -9.72 26.82
N HIS A 48 -12.31 -8.65 26.07
CA HIS A 48 -11.73 -8.42 24.75
C HIS A 48 -10.21 -8.26 24.82
N LEU A 49 -9.68 -7.51 25.78
CA LEU A 49 -8.24 -7.33 25.98
C LEU A 49 -7.52 -8.66 26.22
N ARG A 50 -8.06 -9.55 27.05
CA ARG A 50 -7.49 -10.90 27.27
C ARG A 50 -7.47 -11.74 25.99
N LEU A 51 -8.53 -11.67 25.19
CA LEU A 51 -8.59 -12.42 23.93
C LEU A 51 -7.63 -11.85 22.89
N ILE A 52 -7.45 -10.53 22.86
CA ILE A 52 -6.47 -9.85 21.99
C ILE A 52 -5.04 -10.21 22.44
N GLU A 53 -4.79 -10.29 23.77
CA GLU A 53 -3.51 -10.74 24.34
C GLU A 53 -3.22 -12.20 24.00
N GLN A 54 -4.20 -13.11 24.15
CA GLN A 54 -4.05 -14.53 23.77
C GLN A 54 -3.71 -14.71 22.29
N LYS A 55 -4.14 -13.79 21.44
CA LYS A 55 -3.82 -13.76 20.01
C LYS A 55 -2.47 -13.10 19.71
N GLY A 56 -1.78 -12.56 20.72
CA GLY A 56 -0.44 -12.00 20.61
C GLY A 56 -0.38 -10.56 20.11
N PHE A 57 -1.50 -9.83 20.05
CA PHE A 57 -1.52 -8.43 19.56
C PHE A 57 -1.19 -7.40 20.63
N ILE A 58 -1.40 -7.73 21.90
CA ILE A 58 -1.06 -6.88 23.06
C ILE A 58 -0.51 -7.73 24.20
N ARG A 59 0.17 -7.07 25.16
CA ARG A 59 0.53 -7.64 26.47
C ARG A 59 -0.07 -6.77 27.57
N LEU A 60 -0.67 -7.41 28.59
CA LEU A 60 -1.27 -6.72 29.73
C LEU A 60 -0.31 -6.75 30.92
N MET A 61 0.13 -5.57 31.37
CA MET A 61 0.97 -5.44 32.56
C MET A 61 0.13 -5.36 33.82
N ALA A 62 0.22 -6.37 34.69
CA ALA A 62 -0.50 -6.40 35.95
C ALA A 62 -0.14 -5.20 36.83
N GLY A 63 -1.15 -4.63 37.50
CA GLY A 63 -0.95 -3.53 38.48
C GLY A 63 -0.74 -2.14 37.88
N LYS A 64 -0.70 -1.97 36.55
CA LYS A 64 -0.54 -0.65 35.91
C LYS A 64 -1.85 -0.18 35.29
N ALA A 65 -2.28 1.03 35.60
CA ALA A 65 -3.53 1.63 35.09
C ALA A 65 -3.51 1.80 33.53
N ARG A 66 -2.33 2.05 32.94
CA ARG A 66 -2.06 2.15 31.49
C ARG A 66 -1.14 1.02 31.01
N GLY A 67 -1.35 -0.18 31.55
CA GLY A 67 -0.49 -1.35 31.34
C GLY A 67 -0.87 -2.15 30.08
N ILE A 68 -1.21 -1.51 28.98
CA ILE A 68 -1.45 -2.17 27.69
C ILE A 68 -0.23 -1.90 26.80
N GLU A 69 0.55 -2.94 26.54
CA GLU A 69 1.67 -2.93 25.61
C GLU A 69 1.23 -3.59 24.30
N ILE A 70 1.47 -2.93 23.17
CA ILE A 70 1.14 -3.46 21.85
C ILE A 70 2.31 -4.37 21.43
N THR A 71 2.01 -5.65 21.15
CA THR A 71 3.04 -6.68 20.84
C THR A 71 2.96 -7.18 19.40
N SER A 72 2.03 -6.66 18.58
CA SER A 72 1.93 -7.04 17.19
C SER A 72 3.19 -6.69 16.41
N PHE A 73 3.49 -7.48 15.41
CA PHE A 73 4.70 -7.53 14.57
C PHE A 73 5.22 -6.18 14.00
N GLU A 74 4.64 -5.05 14.40
CA GLU A 74 5.03 -3.70 13.94
C GLU A 74 5.90 -2.93 14.96
N GLU A 75 6.16 -3.46 16.19
CA GLU A 75 6.89 -2.73 17.23
C GLU A 75 8.33 -3.21 17.49
N ASN A 76 9.07 -3.60 16.47
CA ASN A 76 10.52 -3.62 16.54
C ASN A 76 11.15 -2.57 15.61
N GLN A 77 10.64 -1.33 15.70
CA GLN A 77 11.41 -0.18 15.22
C GLN A 77 11.46 0.87 16.33
N PRO A 78 12.67 1.43 16.62
CA PRO A 78 12.81 2.57 17.52
C PRO A 78 11.98 3.74 17.00
N ASP A 79 11.64 4.68 17.89
CA ASP A 79 11.00 5.97 17.61
C ASP A 79 11.83 6.82 16.61
N GLU A 80 11.89 6.40 15.37
CA GLU A 80 12.15 7.28 14.24
C GLU A 80 10.79 7.64 13.67
N ALA A 81 10.50 8.94 13.62
CA ALA A 81 9.29 9.52 13.05
C ALA A 81 8.92 8.76 11.78
N ASP A 82 7.69 8.23 11.73
CA ASP A 82 7.05 7.44 10.67
C ASP A 82 7.56 7.76 9.24
N GLU A 83 8.83 7.38 8.97
CA GLU A 83 9.54 7.68 7.71
C GLU A 83 9.19 6.68 6.61
N SER A 84 8.37 5.69 6.91
CA SER A 84 7.97 4.68 5.95
C SER A 84 6.49 4.78 5.55
N VAL A 85 6.18 4.33 4.32
CA VAL A 85 4.82 4.21 3.81
C VAL A 85 4.60 2.82 3.22
N SER A 86 3.49 2.19 3.59
CA SER A 86 3.06 0.91 3.02
C SER A 86 2.29 1.17 1.73
N VAL A 87 2.79 0.65 0.62
CA VAL A 87 2.29 0.88 -0.74
C VAL A 87 1.75 -0.43 -1.31
N PRO A 88 0.52 -0.49 -1.85
CA PRO A 88 -0.05 -1.72 -2.40
C PRO A 88 0.75 -2.19 -3.62
N LEU A 89 1.14 -3.47 -3.62
CA LEU A 89 1.71 -4.16 -4.77
C LEU A 89 0.56 -4.75 -5.58
N ILE A 90 0.38 -4.24 -6.78
CA ILE A 90 -0.67 -4.66 -7.68
C ILE A 90 -0.18 -5.85 -8.52
N GLY A 91 -0.94 -6.92 -8.54
CA GLY A 91 -0.66 -8.12 -9.33
C GLY A 91 -1.31 -8.06 -10.70
N THR A 92 -2.56 -8.47 -10.78
CA THR A 92 -3.34 -8.47 -12.02
C THR A 92 -4.36 -7.34 -12.01
N VAL A 93 -4.50 -6.63 -13.11
CA VAL A 93 -5.49 -5.56 -13.24
C VAL A 93 -6.77 -6.14 -13.82
N ALA A 94 -7.88 -6.07 -13.08
CA ALA A 94 -9.18 -6.47 -13.59
C ALA A 94 -9.76 -5.38 -14.52
N ALA A 95 -10.22 -5.76 -15.68
CA ALA A 95 -10.84 -4.84 -16.65
C ALA A 95 -12.03 -4.09 -16.02
N GLY A 96 -12.12 -2.78 -16.26
CA GLY A 96 -13.22 -1.94 -15.79
C GLY A 96 -13.18 -1.55 -14.31
N LYS A 97 -12.17 -1.99 -13.54
CA LYS A 97 -11.98 -1.60 -12.14
C LYS A 97 -10.76 -0.68 -11.95
N PRO A 98 -10.74 0.18 -10.91
CA PRO A 98 -9.55 0.95 -10.58
C PRO A 98 -8.35 0.02 -10.33
N ILE A 99 -7.16 0.36 -10.82
CA ILE A 99 -5.94 -0.46 -10.68
C ILE A 99 -5.62 -0.81 -9.21
N THR A 100 -6.01 0.07 -8.28
CA THR A 100 -5.81 -0.13 -6.84
C THR A 100 -7.04 -0.71 -6.13
N ALA A 101 -7.97 -1.35 -6.85
CA ALA A 101 -9.04 -2.11 -6.23
C ALA A 101 -8.44 -3.25 -5.37
N ILE A 102 -9.06 -3.54 -4.23
CA ILE A 102 -8.57 -4.56 -3.26
C ILE A 102 -8.31 -5.90 -3.95
N GLU A 103 -9.16 -6.27 -4.91
CA GLU A 103 -9.05 -7.52 -5.67
C GLU A 103 -7.78 -7.63 -6.53
N ASN A 104 -7.11 -6.50 -6.80
CA ASN A 104 -5.88 -6.44 -7.59
C ASN A 104 -4.61 -6.42 -6.72
N VAL A 105 -4.72 -6.39 -5.39
CA VAL A 105 -3.59 -6.26 -4.48
C VAL A 105 -3.04 -7.62 -4.11
N ASP A 106 -1.80 -7.91 -4.53
CA ASP A 106 -1.06 -9.15 -4.21
C ASP A 106 -0.28 -9.03 -2.88
N GLY A 107 -0.15 -7.83 -2.33
CA GLY A 107 0.59 -7.56 -1.10
C GLY A 107 0.94 -6.09 -0.93
N TYR A 108 1.94 -5.81 -0.10
CA TYR A 108 2.40 -4.45 0.17
C TYR A 108 3.92 -4.36 0.13
N VAL A 109 4.43 -3.18 -0.24
CA VAL A 109 5.85 -2.84 -0.21
C VAL A 109 6.03 -1.65 0.73
N THR A 110 6.93 -1.79 1.71
CA THR A 110 7.30 -0.69 2.59
C THR A 110 8.37 0.17 1.93
N LEU A 111 8.10 1.47 1.81
CA LEU A 111 8.97 2.44 1.16
C LEU A 111 9.35 3.55 2.15
N ASP A 112 10.55 4.05 2.03
CA ASP A 112 11.03 5.22 2.76
C ASP A 112 10.37 6.50 2.21
N LYS A 113 9.69 7.27 3.07
CA LYS A 113 9.01 8.53 2.72
C LYS A 113 9.99 9.64 2.32
N SER A 114 11.24 9.57 2.77
CA SER A 114 12.26 10.55 2.36
C SER A 114 12.61 10.42 0.89
N ILE A 115 12.56 9.19 0.36
CA ILE A 115 12.83 8.84 -1.04
C ILE A 115 11.55 8.95 -1.89
N PHE A 116 10.45 8.35 -1.42
CA PHE A 116 9.18 8.28 -2.14
C PHE A 116 8.14 9.23 -1.53
N LYS A 117 8.30 10.52 -1.81
CA LYS A 117 7.44 11.59 -1.26
C LYS A 117 6.05 11.60 -1.90
N GLY A 118 5.04 12.01 -1.12
CA GLY A 118 3.67 12.28 -1.58
C GLY A 118 2.73 11.06 -1.50
N GLU A 119 1.46 11.30 -1.82
CA GLU A 119 0.38 10.33 -1.72
C GLU A 119 0.07 9.64 -3.06
N GLY A 120 -0.80 8.62 -3.01
CA GLY A 120 -1.29 7.93 -4.19
C GLY A 120 -0.27 7.04 -4.86
N LEU A 121 0.70 6.49 -4.10
CA LEU A 121 1.67 5.53 -4.60
C LEU A 121 1.06 4.12 -4.67
N PHE A 122 1.46 3.37 -5.67
CA PHE A 122 1.27 1.93 -5.79
C PHE A 122 2.47 1.29 -6.45
N ALA A 123 2.64 0.00 -6.31
CA ALA A 123 3.73 -0.75 -6.89
C ALA A 123 3.22 -1.79 -7.89
N LEU A 124 4.04 -2.13 -8.88
CA LEU A 124 3.77 -3.17 -9.88
C LEU A 124 5.01 -4.03 -10.05
N ARG A 125 4.82 -5.34 -10.24
CA ARG A 125 5.90 -6.24 -10.63
C ARG A 125 6.04 -6.26 -12.15
N ILE A 126 7.23 -5.99 -12.66
CA ILE A 126 7.53 -6.00 -14.09
C ILE A 126 7.57 -7.44 -14.61
N ARG A 127 6.90 -7.66 -15.71
CA ARG A 127 6.96 -8.90 -16.50
C ARG A 127 7.42 -8.57 -17.91
N GLY A 128 8.43 -9.29 -18.41
CA GLY A 128 9.00 -9.06 -19.72
C GLY A 128 10.17 -8.05 -19.70
N ASP A 129 10.60 -7.63 -20.87
CA ASP A 129 11.83 -6.90 -21.12
C ASP A 129 11.63 -5.62 -21.96
N SER A 130 10.38 -5.19 -22.15
CA SER A 130 10.06 -4.03 -23.00
C SER A 130 10.68 -2.69 -22.53
N MET A 131 11.20 -2.64 -21.28
CA MET A 131 11.82 -1.45 -20.69
C MET A 131 13.29 -1.67 -20.30
N ASN A 132 13.96 -2.70 -20.85
CA ASN A 132 15.32 -3.06 -20.50
C ASN A 132 16.36 -1.99 -20.90
N GLY A 133 16.13 -1.24 -21.97
CA GLY A 133 17.00 -0.13 -22.40
C GLY A 133 17.05 1.04 -21.39
N MET A 134 16.06 1.10 -20.47
CA MET A 134 16.03 2.01 -19.34
C MET A 134 16.56 1.36 -18.05
N GLY A 135 17.04 0.12 -18.11
CA GLY A 135 17.52 -0.63 -16.95
C GLY A 135 16.41 -1.23 -16.08
N ILE A 136 15.16 -1.25 -16.55
CA ILE A 136 14.04 -1.89 -15.85
C ILE A 136 13.92 -3.32 -16.37
N LEU A 137 14.14 -4.31 -15.50
CA LEU A 137 14.24 -5.71 -15.86
C LEU A 137 13.04 -6.52 -15.38
N ASN A 138 12.88 -7.70 -15.94
CA ASN A 138 11.89 -8.66 -15.50
C ASN A 138 12.09 -9.02 -14.02
N GLY A 139 11.00 -8.97 -13.23
CA GLY A 139 11.02 -9.21 -11.78
C GLY A 139 11.18 -7.95 -10.92
N ASP A 140 11.60 -6.81 -11.49
CA ASP A 140 11.66 -5.55 -10.77
C ASP A 140 10.29 -5.13 -10.22
N ILE A 141 10.31 -4.37 -9.14
CA ILE A 141 9.14 -3.69 -8.61
C ILE A 141 9.26 -2.21 -8.99
N VAL A 142 8.31 -1.70 -9.76
CA VAL A 142 8.24 -0.27 -10.08
C VAL A 142 7.27 0.41 -9.12
N VAL A 143 7.69 1.57 -8.60
CA VAL A 143 6.86 2.45 -7.79
C VAL A 143 6.26 3.52 -8.70
N VAL A 144 4.96 3.67 -8.63
CA VAL A 144 4.15 4.51 -9.52
C VAL A 144 3.32 5.48 -8.71
N ARG A 145 3.31 6.74 -9.11
CA ARG A 145 2.39 7.73 -8.56
C ARG A 145 1.15 7.79 -9.43
N ARG A 146 -0.01 7.65 -8.83
CA ARG A 146 -1.30 7.76 -9.53
C ARG A 146 -1.43 9.11 -10.23
N LYS A 147 -1.72 9.07 -11.51
CA LYS A 147 -1.93 10.24 -12.35
C LYS A 147 -2.77 9.80 -13.55
N SER A 148 -3.76 10.60 -13.95
CA SER A 148 -4.62 10.31 -15.11
C SER A 148 -4.14 10.96 -16.40
N THR A 149 -3.07 11.76 -16.34
CA THR A 149 -2.48 12.46 -17.47
C THR A 149 -0.98 12.22 -17.56
N ALA A 150 -0.38 12.37 -18.72
CA ALA A 150 1.05 12.26 -18.94
C ALA A 150 1.59 13.38 -19.81
N GLU A 151 2.86 13.71 -19.60
CA GLU A 151 3.62 14.65 -20.42
C GLU A 151 4.59 13.90 -21.34
N HIS A 152 5.01 14.56 -22.43
CA HIS A 152 6.00 13.99 -23.35
C HIS A 152 7.26 13.58 -22.61
N GLY A 153 7.74 12.35 -22.85
CA GLY A 153 8.95 11.79 -22.24
C GLY A 153 8.74 11.09 -20.89
N GLU A 154 7.59 11.25 -20.25
CA GLU A 154 7.31 10.54 -19.00
C GLU A 154 7.14 9.02 -19.21
N VAL A 155 7.66 8.23 -18.26
CA VAL A 155 7.41 6.79 -18.21
C VAL A 155 6.18 6.55 -17.37
N VAL A 156 5.19 5.88 -17.94
CA VAL A 156 3.86 5.73 -17.35
C VAL A 156 3.38 4.28 -17.37
N VAL A 157 2.56 3.94 -16.40
CA VAL A 157 1.73 2.74 -16.46
C VAL A 157 0.45 3.11 -17.19
N VAL A 158 0.15 2.36 -18.24
CA VAL A 158 -1.05 2.50 -19.06
C VAL A 158 -1.81 1.19 -19.01
N ILE A 159 -3.12 1.27 -18.89
CA ILE A 159 -4.03 0.14 -19.03
C ILE A 159 -4.57 0.20 -20.47
N ILE A 160 -4.33 -0.85 -21.24
CA ILE A 160 -4.79 -1.03 -22.61
C ILE A 160 -5.63 -2.31 -22.65
N ASP A 161 -6.89 -2.19 -22.97
CA ASP A 161 -7.84 -3.32 -23.06
C ASP A 161 -7.85 -4.23 -21.82
N GLY A 162 -7.56 -3.64 -20.65
CA GLY A 162 -7.53 -4.31 -19.35
C GLY A 162 -6.14 -4.74 -18.86
N ASP A 163 -5.11 -4.69 -19.69
CA ASP A 163 -3.75 -5.07 -19.33
C ASP A 163 -2.91 -3.85 -18.96
N ALA A 164 -2.22 -3.92 -17.82
CA ALA A 164 -1.28 -2.88 -17.40
C ALA A 164 0.08 -3.05 -18.08
N THR A 165 0.58 -1.99 -18.70
CA THR A 165 1.91 -1.97 -19.34
C THR A 165 2.67 -0.71 -18.97
N LEU A 166 4.01 -0.82 -18.86
CA LEU A 166 4.92 0.31 -18.64
C LEU A 166 5.53 0.75 -19.98
N LYS A 167 5.38 2.03 -20.33
CA LYS A 167 5.87 2.60 -21.58
C LYS A 167 6.28 4.06 -21.40
N ARG A 168 7.11 4.56 -22.32
CA ARG A 168 7.36 5.99 -22.44
C ARG A 168 6.24 6.65 -23.24
N PHE A 169 5.68 7.71 -22.69
CA PHE A 169 4.63 8.51 -23.32
C PHE A 169 5.26 9.54 -24.24
N ILE A 170 4.96 9.45 -25.54
CA ILE A 170 5.51 10.32 -26.57
C ILE A 170 4.38 11.11 -27.24
N LYS A 171 4.57 12.42 -27.37
CA LYS A 171 3.72 13.30 -28.20
C LYS A 171 4.52 13.77 -29.38
N GLU A 172 4.20 13.29 -30.58
CA GLU A 172 4.86 13.65 -31.82
C GLU A 172 3.82 13.92 -32.92
N ASN A 173 3.99 15.02 -33.66
CA ASN A 173 3.16 15.37 -34.83
C ASN A 173 1.63 15.27 -34.56
N GLY A 174 1.19 15.74 -33.37
CA GLY A 174 -0.22 15.68 -32.96
C GLY A 174 -0.73 14.28 -32.60
N ARG A 175 0.14 13.27 -32.61
CA ARG A 175 -0.18 11.90 -32.23
C ARG A 175 0.43 11.58 -30.87
N VAL A 176 -0.19 10.62 -30.19
CA VAL A 176 0.33 10.06 -28.93
C VAL A 176 0.78 8.63 -29.21
N LEU A 177 2.00 8.31 -28.78
CA LEU A 177 2.62 7.00 -28.91
C LEU A 177 3.03 6.52 -27.52
N LEU A 178 2.97 5.21 -27.33
CA LEU A 178 3.56 4.53 -26.19
C LEU A 178 4.76 3.73 -26.68
N ARG A 179 5.95 4.19 -26.30
CA ARG A 179 7.23 3.62 -26.76
C ARG A 179 7.81 2.69 -25.72
N ALA A 180 8.23 1.51 -26.15
CA ALA A 180 9.07 0.63 -25.35
C ALA A 180 10.51 1.16 -25.34
N GLU A 181 11.23 0.90 -24.27
CA GLU A 181 12.69 1.12 -24.16
C GLU A 181 13.46 -0.17 -24.54
N ASN A 182 12.99 -0.80 -25.60
CA ASN A 182 13.60 -1.98 -26.21
C ASN A 182 13.27 -1.99 -27.70
N PRO A 183 14.30 -1.92 -28.60
CA PRO A 183 14.08 -1.87 -30.04
C PRO A 183 13.34 -3.07 -30.65
N ALA A 184 13.26 -4.19 -29.93
CA ALA A 184 12.49 -5.37 -30.36
C ALA A 184 10.97 -5.16 -30.35
N TYR A 185 10.50 -4.04 -29.75
CA TYR A 185 9.07 -3.72 -29.63
C TYR A 185 8.72 -2.50 -30.45
N SER A 186 7.63 -2.59 -31.21
CA SER A 186 7.08 -1.46 -31.97
C SER A 186 6.35 -0.48 -31.06
N ASP A 187 6.31 0.79 -31.46
CA ASP A 187 5.49 1.81 -30.79
C ASP A 187 4.01 1.48 -30.90
N ILE A 188 3.25 1.69 -29.82
CA ILE A 188 1.80 1.58 -29.80
C ILE A 188 1.22 2.96 -30.08
N VAL A 189 0.59 3.14 -31.24
CA VAL A 189 -0.11 4.38 -31.59
C VAL A 189 -1.44 4.42 -30.88
N LEU A 190 -1.68 5.46 -30.06
CA LEU A 190 -2.96 5.63 -29.39
C LEU A 190 -4.01 6.13 -30.40
N SER A 191 -5.08 5.37 -30.56
CA SER A 191 -6.23 5.73 -31.38
C SER A 191 -7.50 5.83 -30.52
N SER A 192 -8.53 6.49 -31.05
CA SER A 192 -9.83 6.59 -30.37
C SER A 192 -10.57 5.24 -30.21
N MET A 193 -10.03 4.17 -30.81
CA MET A 193 -10.66 2.85 -30.78
C MET A 193 -10.17 1.97 -29.60
N ASN A 194 -9.09 2.34 -28.92
CA ASN A 194 -8.58 1.59 -27.77
C ASN A 194 -9.16 2.15 -26.46
N SER A 195 -9.53 1.26 -25.55
CA SER A 195 -9.80 1.63 -24.16
C SER A 195 -8.49 1.86 -23.43
N ILE A 196 -8.05 3.11 -23.37
CA ILE A 196 -6.74 3.48 -22.82
C ILE A 196 -6.92 4.37 -21.60
N GLN A 197 -6.28 3.95 -20.51
CA GLN A 197 -6.28 4.71 -19.27
C GLN A 197 -4.84 4.84 -18.74
N ILE A 198 -4.39 6.08 -18.51
CA ILE A 198 -3.15 6.31 -17.76
C ILE A 198 -3.44 6.05 -16.29
N ALA A 199 -2.73 5.11 -15.70
CA ALA A 199 -2.87 4.72 -14.30
C ALA A 199 -1.92 5.50 -13.38
N GLY A 200 -0.75 5.91 -13.90
CA GLY A 200 0.21 6.69 -13.14
C GLY A 200 1.57 6.84 -13.82
N LYS A 201 2.42 7.66 -13.18
CA LYS A 201 3.79 7.95 -13.59
C LYS A 201 4.79 7.15 -12.77
N LEU A 202 5.80 6.57 -13.40
CA LEU A 202 6.95 5.95 -12.74
C LEU A 202 7.68 6.97 -11.85
N VAL A 203 7.97 6.61 -10.62
CA VAL A 203 8.74 7.43 -9.67
C VAL A 203 9.97 6.71 -9.10
N GLY A 204 10.06 5.38 -9.25
CA GLY A 204 11.25 4.63 -8.86
C GLY A 204 11.16 3.15 -9.21
N VAL A 205 12.30 2.48 -9.07
CA VAL A 205 12.46 1.04 -9.31
C VAL A 205 13.16 0.41 -8.10
N ILE A 206 12.68 -0.74 -7.67
CA ILE A 206 13.26 -1.53 -6.60
C ILE A 206 13.66 -2.89 -7.18
N ARG A 207 14.90 -3.28 -6.95
CA ARG A 207 15.42 -4.59 -7.35
C ARG A 207 16.07 -5.28 -6.16
N LYS A 208 15.75 -6.54 -5.99
CA LYS A 208 16.40 -7.41 -5.01
C LYS A 208 17.33 -8.37 -5.79
N TYR A 209 18.56 -8.48 -5.33
CA TYR A 209 19.59 -9.40 -5.84
C TYR A 209 19.65 -10.66 -4.97
#